data_951b7189aa23d3fc691398409bbd5279
#
_entry.id   951b7189aa23d3fc691398409bbd5279
#
_cell.length_a   1.000
_cell.length_b   1.000
_cell.length_c   1.000
_cell.angle_alpha   90.00
_cell.angle_beta   90.00
_cell.angle_gamma   90.00
#
_symmetry.space_group_name_H-M   'P 1'
#
loop_
_entity.id
_entity.type
_entity.pdbx_description
1 polymer ?
#
loop_
_entity_poly.entity_id
_entity_poly.type
_entity_poly.pdbx_seq_one_letter_code
_entity_poly.pdbx_strand_id
1 'polypeptide(L)'
;MDRREFLQRTAALGAAALGGPALAAGADALRRPAGALQSDDFSSMLDDPAKESPIDTVVVVMMENHSFDHYFGWLADDKKYLERGKSRYGKRFRVDGKQVQSFPSPDGTTVQTAPLLTNPAETNPFRGCGHPDPGHQWTQGRAQRDGGFLAPGSGNDAFALGYYGGDALPFTAQLAREFTVFDRWHASILGPTYPNRAYLHSAQSGTYTDNTLPFASGGYDWETIWDRLGKAGVSAGYYSTDLPVLALWGSRLGNFTHPISDYFALAQAGKLPHVVFVDPAFLSDNRTDDHPHGDIRAGQRYLRDVFAAFARSKHWKRGAFVMMYDEWGGFYDHVKPPTLPDNRASAVDLENFGQAGFRVPAVVASPYARRGYADHTLYDHTSVLRFLEWRFLGAPAHGPGKAGQSWFLTARDQHANNLGASLASERVDRHLGINLDVVLTDPSPPCAAQTGGGGLALHIPVPDTPPPDDAFGQAYEAGWFEHVGYKIEPSPMAREWARG
;
A
#
# COMPACT_ATOMS: atom_id res chain seq x y z
N MET A 1 -45.26 -31.91 16.26
CA MET A 1 -43.86 -31.64 16.14
C MET A 1 -43.44 -30.83 17.37
N ASP A 2 -42.67 -31.42 18.28
CA ASP A 2 -42.28 -30.81 19.55
C ASP A 2 -41.19 -29.75 19.31
N ARG A 3 -41.19 -28.72 20.17
CA ARG A 3 -40.24 -27.61 20.11
C ARG A 3 -38.76 -28.08 20.16
N ARG A 4 -38.51 -29.24 20.76
CA ARG A 4 -37.20 -29.90 20.82
C ARG A 4 -36.77 -30.51 19.48
N GLU A 5 -37.73 -31.08 18.74
CA GLU A 5 -37.50 -31.66 17.40
C GLU A 5 -37.27 -30.57 16.33
N PHE A 6 -37.95 -29.40 16.48
CA PHE A 6 -37.71 -28.23 15.62
C PHE A 6 -36.32 -27.61 15.84
N LEU A 7 -35.88 -27.48 17.10
CA LEU A 7 -34.54 -26.94 17.42
C LEU A 7 -33.41 -27.88 17.01
N GLN A 8 -33.62 -29.20 17.06
CA GLN A 8 -32.59 -30.15 16.59
C GLN A 8 -32.47 -30.17 15.06
N ARG A 9 -33.56 -29.95 14.33
CA ARG A 9 -33.56 -29.85 12.85
C ARG A 9 -33.00 -28.51 12.35
N THR A 10 -33.23 -27.43 13.06
CA THR A 10 -32.62 -26.12 12.74
C THR A 10 -31.15 -26.07 13.08
N ALA A 11 -30.70 -26.72 14.15
CA ALA A 11 -29.27 -26.83 14.45
C ALA A 11 -28.50 -27.69 13.42
N ALA A 12 -29.14 -28.74 12.88
CA ALA A 12 -28.52 -29.59 11.85
C ALA A 12 -28.43 -28.86 10.48
N LEU A 13 -29.40 -27.98 10.17
CA LEU A 13 -29.37 -27.17 8.95
C LEU A 13 -28.38 -26.00 9.06
N GLY A 14 -28.19 -25.43 10.24
CA GLY A 14 -27.20 -24.39 10.49
C GLY A 14 -25.76 -24.89 10.40
N ALA A 15 -25.49 -26.11 10.82
CA ALA A 15 -24.15 -26.71 10.74
C ALA A 15 -23.75 -27.14 9.30
N ALA A 16 -24.74 -27.41 8.43
CA ALA A 16 -24.49 -27.77 7.03
C ALA A 16 -24.25 -26.53 6.14
N ALA A 17 -24.73 -25.35 6.54
CA ALA A 17 -24.58 -24.10 5.77
C ALA A 17 -23.25 -23.38 6.04
N LEU A 18 -22.53 -23.73 7.13
CA LEU A 18 -21.24 -23.11 7.49
C LEU A 18 -20.02 -23.99 7.13
N GLY A 19 -20.25 -25.17 6.55
CA GLY A 19 -19.22 -26.14 6.19
C GLY A 19 -18.90 -26.21 4.69
N GLY A 20 -19.17 -25.17 3.92
CA GLY A 20 -18.86 -25.14 2.48
C GLY A 20 -17.35 -25.01 2.21
N PRO A 21 -16.84 -25.57 1.08
CA PRO A 21 -15.43 -25.58 0.73
C PRO A 21 -14.77 -24.19 0.58
N ALA A 22 -15.55 -23.10 0.59
CA ALA A 22 -15.04 -21.73 0.46
C ALA A 22 -14.25 -21.25 1.68
N LEU A 23 -14.57 -21.69 2.91
CA LEU A 23 -13.78 -21.34 4.11
C LEU A 23 -12.47 -22.15 4.18
N ALA A 24 -12.46 -23.37 3.64
CA ALA A 24 -11.24 -24.17 3.57
C ALA A 24 -10.26 -23.61 2.50
N ALA A 25 -10.77 -23.10 1.38
CA ALA A 25 -9.94 -22.47 0.36
C ALA A 25 -9.30 -21.14 0.84
N GLY A 26 -10.01 -20.35 1.65
CA GLY A 26 -9.45 -19.14 2.25
C GLY A 26 -8.37 -19.42 3.29
N ALA A 27 -8.53 -20.48 4.09
CA ALA A 27 -7.54 -20.86 5.08
C ALA A 27 -6.27 -21.48 4.45
N ASP A 28 -6.39 -22.15 3.29
CA ASP A 28 -5.25 -22.68 2.54
C ASP A 28 -4.49 -21.57 1.78
N ALA A 29 -5.16 -20.52 1.35
CA ALA A 29 -4.50 -19.34 0.74
C ALA A 29 -3.65 -18.55 1.73
N LEU A 30 -3.95 -18.63 3.04
CA LEU A 30 -3.17 -18.03 4.11
C LEU A 30 -2.00 -18.92 4.59
N ARG A 31 -1.97 -20.17 4.19
CA ARG A 31 -0.80 -21.03 4.43
C ARG A 31 0.30 -20.65 3.45
N ARG A 32 1.51 -20.47 3.95
CA ARG A 32 2.72 -20.37 3.11
C ARG A 32 2.63 -21.42 2.01
N PRO A 33 2.79 -21.08 0.72
CA PRO A 33 2.89 -22.09 -0.30
C PRO A 33 3.99 -23.05 0.11
N ALA A 34 3.68 -24.34 0.22
CA ALA A 34 4.64 -25.38 0.50
C ALA A 34 5.71 -25.34 -0.60
N GLY A 35 6.84 -24.67 -0.33
CA GLY A 35 7.91 -24.44 -1.30
C GLY A 35 8.55 -23.08 -1.29
N ALA A 36 8.16 -22.15 -0.39
CA ALA A 36 9.01 -20.99 -0.12
C ALA A 36 10.34 -21.53 0.44
N LEU A 37 11.39 -21.45 -0.37
CA LEU A 37 12.73 -21.87 0.05
C LEU A 37 13.16 -20.95 1.17
N GLN A 38 13.04 -21.41 2.41
CA GLN A 38 13.87 -20.96 3.49
C GLN A 38 15.31 -21.41 3.11
N SER A 39 16.26 -20.49 3.07
CA SER A 39 17.63 -20.90 3.34
C SER A 39 17.59 -21.51 4.73
N ASP A 40 18.19 -22.67 4.94
CA ASP A 40 18.13 -23.43 6.21
C ASP A 40 18.61 -22.63 7.43
N ASP A 41 19.14 -21.42 7.24
CA ASP A 41 19.70 -20.52 8.27
C ASP A 41 18.84 -19.27 8.57
N PHE A 42 17.62 -19.12 8.02
CA PHE A 42 16.78 -17.95 8.33
C PHE A 42 15.87 -18.24 9.53
N SER A 43 16.25 -17.75 10.70
CA SER A 43 15.37 -17.67 11.89
C SER A 43 14.51 -16.40 11.77
N SER A 44 13.19 -16.59 11.75
CA SER A 44 12.24 -15.48 11.72
C SER A 44 12.22 -14.75 13.06
N MET A 45 12.06 -13.44 13.03
CA MET A 45 11.87 -12.64 14.24
C MET A 45 10.67 -13.11 15.08
N LEU A 46 9.69 -13.75 14.46
CA LEU A 46 8.49 -14.28 15.14
C LEU A 46 8.74 -15.58 15.91
N ASP A 47 9.90 -16.20 15.73
CA ASP A 47 10.28 -17.40 16.46
C ASP A 47 10.67 -17.07 17.91
N ASP A 48 11.02 -15.81 18.18
CA ASP A 48 11.38 -15.27 19.47
C ASP A 48 10.23 -14.48 20.13
N PRO A 49 10.20 -14.33 21.45
CA PRO A 49 9.23 -13.47 22.12
C PRO A 49 9.35 -12.01 21.68
N ALA A 50 8.23 -11.30 21.52
CA ALA A 50 8.19 -9.91 21.07
C ALA A 50 9.12 -8.96 21.83
N LYS A 51 9.29 -9.17 23.13
CA LYS A 51 10.20 -8.39 24.01
C LYS A 51 11.68 -8.55 23.65
N GLU A 52 12.05 -9.63 22.97
CA GLU A 52 13.42 -9.93 22.52
C GLU A 52 13.67 -9.42 21.11
N SER A 53 12.64 -8.98 20.40
CA SER A 53 12.77 -8.39 19.06
C SER A 53 13.73 -7.22 19.09
N PRO A 54 14.70 -7.19 18.16
CA PRO A 54 15.64 -6.08 18.04
C PRO A 54 15.02 -4.80 17.48
N ILE A 55 13.80 -4.84 16.97
CA ILE A 55 13.16 -3.67 16.34
C ILE A 55 12.50 -2.79 17.41
N ASP A 56 12.98 -1.56 17.55
CA ASP A 56 12.44 -0.55 18.46
C ASP A 56 11.70 0.57 17.74
N THR A 57 11.98 0.79 16.47
CA THR A 57 11.35 1.86 15.67
C THR A 57 10.87 1.30 14.33
N VAL A 58 9.61 1.54 14.00
CA VAL A 58 9.00 1.18 12.72
C VAL A 58 8.57 2.45 12.02
N VAL A 59 9.10 2.69 10.84
CA VAL A 59 8.70 3.81 9.96
C VAL A 59 7.88 3.24 8.82
N VAL A 60 6.67 3.74 8.65
CA VAL A 60 5.71 3.32 7.62
C VAL A 60 5.44 4.48 6.68
N VAL A 61 5.55 4.25 5.38
CA VAL A 61 5.24 5.20 4.33
C VAL A 61 4.25 4.56 3.37
N MET A 62 3.14 5.26 3.11
CA MET A 62 2.15 4.83 2.14
C MET A 62 2.05 5.85 1.02
N MET A 63 2.39 5.41 -0.19
CA MET A 63 2.28 6.16 -1.45
C MET A 63 0.91 5.91 -2.08
N GLU A 64 0.64 6.44 -3.28
CA GLU A 64 -0.64 6.32 -3.97
C GLU A 64 -0.54 5.68 -5.35
N ASN A 65 -1.52 4.82 -5.61
CA ASN A 65 -2.10 4.50 -6.90
C ASN A 65 -1.15 3.81 -7.90
N HIS A 66 -0.43 2.76 -7.47
CA HIS A 66 0.31 1.94 -8.45
C HIS A 66 0.22 0.45 -8.14
N SER A 67 0.07 -0.37 -9.20
CA SER A 67 0.13 -1.82 -9.07
C SER A 67 1.58 -2.33 -9.00
N PHE A 68 1.73 -3.55 -8.51
CA PHE A 68 3.05 -4.20 -8.47
C PHE A 68 3.65 -4.39 -9.87
N ASP A 69 2.88 -4.86 -10.84
CA ASP A 69 3.37 -5.06 -12.20
C ASP A 69 3.78 -3.75 -12.87
N HIS A 70 3.01 -2.69 -12.64
CA HIS A 70 3.29 -1.36 -13.16
C HIS A 70 4.62 -0.79 -12.63
N TYR A 71 4.92 -1.01 -11.35
CA TYR A 71 6.00 -0.32 -10.64
C TYR A 71 7.22 -1.21 -10.36
N PHE A 72 7.02 -2.49 -9.96
CA PHE A 72 8.08 -3.44 -9.61
C PHE A 72 8.10 -4.70 -10.46
N GLY A 73 7.18 -4.84 -11.41
CA GLY A 73 7.11 -6.01 -12.28
C GLY A 73 8.39 -6.28 -13.09
N TRP A 74 9.18 -5.23 -13.36
CA TRP A 74 10.48 -5.33 -14.06
C TRP A 74 11.54 -6.18 -13.32
N LEU A 75 11.40 -6.38 -12.00
CA LEU A 75 12.32 -7.21 -11.21
C LEU A 75 12.41 -8.65 -11.74
N ALA A 76 11.35 -9.17 -12.35
CA ALA A 76 11.34 -10.49 -12.97
C ALA A 76 12.24 -10.58 -14.22
N ASP A 77 12.62 -9.44 -14.81
CA ASP A 77 13.49 -9.34 -15.97
C ASP A 77 14.92 -8.85 -15.60
N ASP A 78 15.15 -8.42 -14.34
CA ASP A 78 16.46 -7.99 -13.88
C ASP A 78 17.40 -9.17 -13.66
N LYS A 79 18.19 -9.48 -14.71
CA LYS A 79 19.09 -10.63 -14.70
C LYS A 79 20.08 -10.62 -13.53
N LYS A 80 20.64 -9.44 -13.19
CA LYS A 80 21.60 -9.32 -12.08
C LYS A 80 20.95 -9.58 -10.74
N TYR A 81 19.74 -9.06 -10.54
CA TYR A 81 18.95 -9.31 -9.33
C TYR A 81 18.62 -10.80 -9.20
N LEU A 82 18.12 -11.41 -10.25
CA LEU A 82 17.75 -12.84 -10.26
C LEU A 82 18.96 -13.77 -10.07
N GLU A 83 20.09 -13.49 -10.70
CA GLU A 83 21.33 -14.25 -10.53
C GLU A 83 21.84 -14.17 -9.10
N ARG A 84 21.86 -12.97 -8.51
CA ARG A 84 22.23 -12.75 -7.11
C ARG A 84 21.28 -13.48 -6.16
N GLY A 85 19.97 -13.41 -6.40
CA GLY A 85 18.97 -14.13 -5.65
C GLY A 85 19.10 -15.65 -5.75
N LYS A 86 19.34 -16.18 -6.96
CA LYS A 86 19.59 -17.62 -7.15
C LYS A 86 20.85 -18.09 -6.44
N SER A 87 21.90 -17.28 -6.44
CA SER A 87 23.14 -17.60 -5.73
C SER A 87 22.93 -17.63 -4.21
N ARG A 88 22.11 -16.72 -3.66
CA ARG A 88 21.90 -16.57 -2.21
C ARG A 88 20.81 -17.48 -1.65
N TYR A 89 19.71 -17.65 -2.38
CA TYR A 89 18.49 -18.31 -1.92
C TYR A 89 18.14 -19.59 -2.71
N GLY A 90 19.04 -20.02 -3.58
CA GLY A 90 18.89 -21.25 -4.36
C GLY A 90 18.27 -21.03 -5.75
N LYS A 91 18.43 -22.08 -6.58
CA LYS A 91 18.09 -22.05 -8.03
C LYS A 91 16.62 -21.71 -8.34
N ARG A 92 15.73 -21.85 -7.36
CA ARG A 92 14.29 -21.57 -7.53
C ARG A 92 13.91 -20.13 -7.24
N PHE A 93 14.87 -19.29 -6.85
CA PHE A 93 14.59 -17.87 -6.61
C PHE A 93 14.02 -17.23 -7.86
N ARG A 94 12.93 -16.52 -7.69
CA ARG A 94 12.18 -15.80 -8.72
C ARG A 94 11.46 -14.60 -8.12
N VAL A 95 10.90 -13.77 -8.98
CA VAL A 95 9.89 -12.76 -8.67
C VAL A 95 8.67 -13.05 -9.54
N ASP A 96 7.49 -12.95 -8.98
CA ASP A 96 6.24 -13.00 -9.74
C ASP A 96 5.93 -11.60 -10.29
N GLY A 97 6.73 -11.19 -11.29
CA GLY A 97 6.65 -9.87 -11.88
C GLY A 97 5.73 -9.81 -13.10
N LYS A 98 5.80 -8.67 -13.79
CA LYS A 98 4.91 -8.37 -14.91
C LYS A 98 4.86 -9.46 -15.97
N GLN A 99 3.70 -9.62 -16.56
CA GLN A 99 3.49 -10.47 -17.73
C GLN A 99 3.03 -9.61 -18.91
N VAL A 100 3.46 -10.04 -20.10
CA VAL A 100 2.96 -9.42 -21.34
C VAL A 100 1.58 -9.99 -21.61
N GLN A 101 0.57 -9.11 -21.58
CA GLN A 101 -0.81 -9.45 -21.89
C GLN A 101 -1.42 -8.49 -22.86
N SER A 102 -2.47 -8.92 -23.58
CA SER A 102 -3.19 -8.13 -24.56
C SER A 102 -4.66 -8.07 -24.17
N PHE A 103 -5.24 -6.88 -24.29
CA PHE A 103 -6.62 -6.60 -23.96
C PHE A 103 -7.38 -6.05 -25.16
N PRO A 104 -8.62 -6.49 -25.42
CA PRO A 104 -9.48 -5.85 -26.39
C PRO A 104 -9.85 -4.44 -25.88
N SER A 105 -9.67 -3.45 -26.74
CA SER A 105 -10.11 -2.08 -26.48
C SER A 105 -11.56 -1.88 -26.98
N PRO A 106 -12.32 -0.95 -26.38
CA PRO A 106 -13.70 -0.65 -26.79
C PRO A 106 -13.85 -0.26 -28.28
N ASP A 107 -12.79 0.25 -28.93
CA ASP A 107 -12.77 0.58 -30.35
C ASP A 107 -12.55 -0.64 -31.27
N GLY A 108 -12.43 -1.83 -30.71
CA GLY A 108 -12.20 -3.10 -31.43
C GLY A 108 -10.73 -3.39 -31.73
N THR A 109 -9.79 -2.55 -31.29
CA THR A 109 -8.36 -2.82 -31.39
C THR A 109 -7.92 -3.72 -30.23
N THR A 110 -6.68 -4.23 -30.27
CA THR A 110 -6.05 -4.96 -29.18
C THR A 110 -4.84 -4.17 -28.71
N VAL A 111 -4.81 -3.86 -27.42
CA VAL A 111 -3.72 -3.14 -26.77
C VAL A 111 -2.93 -4.09 -25.87
N GLN A 112 -1.63 -4.05 -25.97
CA GLN A 112 -0.72 -4.87 -25.19
C GLN A 112 -0.05 -4.04 -24.08
N THR A 113 0.26 -4.67 -22.95
CA THR A 113 1.10 -4.05 -21.92
C THR A 113 2.44 -3.62 -22.50
N ALA A 114 2.88 -2.40 -22.20
CA ALA A 114 4.06 -1.80 -22.81
C ALA A 114 4.87 -0.94 -21.81
N PRO A 115 6.20 -0.79 -22.01
CA PRO A 115 6.98 0.11 -21.17
C PRO A 115 6.65 1.57 -21.49
N LEU A 116 6.30 2.37 -20.47
CA LEU A 116 5.89 3.77 -20.66
C LEU A 116 7.00 4.65 -21.25
N LEU A 117 8.24 4.53 -20.76
CA LEU A 117 9.34 5.40 -21.17
C LEU A 117 9.74 5.27 -22.65
N THR A 118 9.42 4.17 -23.28
CA THR A 118 9.75 3.90 -24.69
C THR A 118 8.52 3.83 -25.59
N ASN A 119 7.33 4.07 -25.04
CA ASN A 119 6.10 4.14 -25.80
C ASN A 119 6.00 5.50 -26.53
N PRO A 120 6.04 5.55 -27.86
CA PRO A 120 6.00 6.82 -28.59
C PRO A 120 4.64 7.55 -28.48
N ALA A 121 3.61 6.91 -28.00
CA ALA A 121 2.31 7.52 -27.74
C ALA A 121 2.32 8.37 -26.45
N GLU A 122 3.27 8.12 -25.52
CA GLU A 122 3.35 8.81 -24.25
C GLU A 122 4.08 10.16 -24.39
N THR A 123 3.38 11.24 -24.17
CA THR A 123 3.97 12.59 -24.26
C THR A 123 4.71 12.98 -22.99
N ASN A 124 4.24 12.50 -21.83
CA ASN A 124 4.90 12.63 -20.53
C ASN A 124 4.66 11.37 -19.69
N PRO A 125 5.48 10.33 -19.89
CA PRO A 125 5.28 9.04 -19.23
C PRO A 125 5.44 9.06 -17.70
N PHE A 126 6.04 10.12 -17.14
CA PHE A 126 6.21 10.25 -15.69
C PHE A 126 4.99 10.85 -14.99
N ARG A 127 4.03 11.39 -15.74
CA ARG A 127 2.79 11.99 -15.24
C ARG A 127 1.52 11.36 -15.82
N GLY A 128 1.59 10.73 -16.99
CA GLY A 128 0.40 10.28 -17.71
C GLY A 128 -0.39 11.42 -18.35
N CYS A 129 0.27 12.53 -18.75
CA CYS A 129 -0.40 13.65 -19.40
C CYS A 129 -1.10 13.22 -20.69
N GLY A 130 -2.36 13.61 -20.83
CA GLY A 130 -3.19 13.28 -22.00
C GLY A 130 -4.06 12.04 -21.82
N HIS A 131 -3.93 11.36 -20.69
CA HIS A 131 -4.74 10.21 -20.29
C HIS A 131 -5.69 10.56 -19.14
N PRO A 132 -6.83 9.90 -19.02
CA PRO A 132 -7.61 9.96 -17.78
C PRO A 132 -6.82 9.32 -16.64
N ASP A 133 -7.14 9.71 -15.41
CA ASP A 133 -6.72 8.95 -14.24
C ASP A 133 -7.32 7.54 -14.31
N PRO A 134 -6.52 6.45 -14.23
CA PRO A 134 -7.06 5.11 -14.41
C PRO A 134 -8.05 4.75 -13.30
N GLY A 135 -9.13 4.07 -13.67
CA GLY A 135 -10.23 3.78 -12.76
C GLY A 135 -9.86 2.82 -11.65
N HIS A 136 -10.05 3.21 -10.39
CA HIS A 136 -9.75 2.40 -9.20
C HIS A 136 -10.88 2.39 -8.17
N GLN A 137 -12.07 2.84 -8.59
CA GLN A 137 -13.26 2.82 -7.73
C GLN A 137 -13.78 1.40 -7.49
N TRP A 138 -14.66 1.23 -6.50
CA TRP A 138 -15.21 -0.04 -6.05
C TRP A 138 -15.79 -0.92 -7.18
N THR A 139 -16.54 -0.32 -8.09
CA THR A 139 -17.12 -1.03 -9.25
C THR A 139 -16.12 -1.21 -10.38
N GLN A 140 -15.23 -0.24 -10.60
CA GLN A 140 -14.21 -0.27 -11.63
C GLN A 140 -13.19 -1.39 -11.37
N GLY A 141 -12.71 -1.54 -10.13
CA GLY A 141 -11.85 -2.66 -9.77
C GLY A 141 -12.47 -4.03 -10.02
N ARG A 142 -13.79 -4.17 -9.80
CA ARG A 142 -14.51 -5.41 -10.10
C ARG A 142 -14.62 -5.66 -11.60
N ALA A 143 -14.85 -4.63 -12.41
CA ALA A 143 -14.83 -4.72 -13.86
C ALA A 143 -13.45 -5.16 -14.38
N GLN A 144 -12.36 -4.62 -13.82
CA GLN A 144 -10.99 -5.00 -14.15
C GLN A 144 -10.67 -6.43 -13.74
N ARG A 145 -11.07 -6.85 -12.54
CA ARG A 145 -10.87 -8.21 -12.03
C ARG A 145 -11.55 -9.28 -12.88
N ASP A 146 -12.74 -9.00 -13.36
CA ASP A 146 -13.61 -9.99 -14.01
C ASP A 146 -13.59 -9.88 -15.53
N GLY A 147 -13.44 -8.68 -16.10
CA GLY A 147 -13.47 -8.40 -17.53
C GLY A 147 -12.13 -7.99 -18.15
N GLY A 148 -11.14 -7.68 -17.31
CA GLY A 148 -9.84 -7.14 -17.75
C GLY A 148 -9.74 -5.63 -17.70
N PHE A 149 -8.54 -5.11 -17.81
CA PHE A 149 -8.22 -3.71 -17.51
C PHE A 149 -8.75 -2.70 -18.54
N LEU A 150 -9.15 -3.13 -19.72
CA LEU A 150 -9.85 -2.29 -20.73
C LEU A 150 -11.32 -2.69 -20.92
N ALA A 151 -11.88 -3.51 -20.01
CA ALA A 151 -13.28 -3.90 -20.09
C ALA A 151 -14.21 -2.69 -19.90
N PRO A 152 -15.43 -2.72 -20.47
CA PRO A 152 -16.45 -1.73 -20.16
C PRO A 152 -16.66 -1.57 -18.65
N GLY A 153 -16.64 -0.34 -18.15
CA GLY A 153 -16.74 -0.02 -16.72
C GLY A 153 -15.43 -0.09 -15.94
N SER A 154 -14.29 -0.41 -16.59
CA SER A 154 -12.96 -0.39 -15.94
C SER A 154 -12.48 1.04 -15.62
N GLY A 155 -12.94 2.05 -16.37
CA GLY A 155 -12.47 3.43 -16.22
C GLY A 155 -11.12 3.71 -16.87
N ASN A 156 -10.57 2.77 -17.65
CA ASN A 156 -9.21 2.79 -18.17
C ASN A 156 -9.12 3.06 -19.67
N ASP A 157 -8.02 3.66 -20.07
CA ASP A 157 -7.49 3.62 -21.43
C ASP A 157 -6.16 2.83 -21.48
N ALA A 158 -5.42 2.95 -22.60
CA ALA A 158 -4.17 2.22 -22.83
C ALA A 158 -3.06 2.55 -21.79
N PHE A 159 -3.09 3.74 -21.17
CA PHE A 159 -2.12 4.15 -20.16
C PHE A 159 -2.09 3.20 -18.96
N ALA A 160 -3.25 2.70 -18.56
CA ALA A 160 -3.37 1.74 -17.46
C ALA A 160 -2.64 0.40 -17.70
N LEU A 161 -2.30 0.08 -18.96
CA LEU A 161 -1.52 -1.11 -19.33
C LEU A 161 -0.01 -0.85 -19.37
N GLY A 162 0.41 0.39 -19.12
CA GLY A 162 1.81 0.78 -19.08
C GLY A 162 2.55 0.24 -17.84
N TYR A 163 3.87 0.17 -17.92
CA TYR A 163 4.74 -0.14 -16.78
C TYR A 163 6.07 0.60 -16.86
N TYR A 164 6.68 0.79 -15.68
CA TYR A 164 8.02 1.36 -15.58
C TYR A 164 9.10 0.27 -15.55
N GLY A 165 10.32 0.64 -15.96
CA GLY A 165 11.54 -0.09 -15.67
C GLY A 165 12.25 0.47 -14.43
N GLY A 166 13.25 -0.25 -13.94
CA GLY A 166 14.01 0.22 -12.77
C GLY A 166 14.85 1.49 -13.01
N ASP A 167 15.01 1.91 -14.24
CA ASP A 167 15.65 3.16 -14.65
C ASP A 167 14.75 4.38 -14.43
N ALA A 168 13.43 4.21 -14.52
CA ALA A 168 12.46 5.25 -14.19
C ALA A 168 12.37 5.52 -12.68
N LEU A 169 12.81 4.56 -11.85
CA LEU A 169 12.60 4.50 -10.42
C LEU A 169 13.92 4.44 -9.64
N PRO A 170 14.84 5.40 -9.84
CA PRO A 170 16.24 5.24 -9.44
C PRO A 170 16.44 5.08 -7.93
N PHE A 171 15.53 5.54 -7.08
CA PHE A 171 15.60 5.34 -5.64
C PHE A 171 14.86 4.06 -5.19
N THR A 172 13.58 3.92 -5.56
CA THR A 172 12.80 2.74 -5.14
C THR A 172 13.31 1.44 -5.75
N ALA A 173 13.92 1.51 -6.95
CA ALA A 173 14.61 0.36 -7.54
C ALA A 173 15.80 -0.11 -6.71
N GLN A 174 16.53 0.80 -6.04
CA GLN A 174 17.59 0.39 -5.11
C GLN A 174 17.00 -0.30 -3.88
N LEU A 175 15.90 0.24 -3.30
CA LEU A 175 15.22 -0.41 -2.18
C LEU A 175 14.78 -1.84 -2.55
N ALA A 176 14.12 -2.01 -3.69
CA ALA A 176 13.62 -3.29 -4.15
C ALA A 176 14.75 -4.31 -4.45
N ARG A 177 15.86 -3.84 -5.02
CA ARG A 177 17.02 -4.69 -5.31
C ARG A 177 17.82 -5.11 -4.08
N GLU A 178 17.84 -4.26 -3.05
CA GLU A 178 18.72 -4.47 -1.90
C GLU A 178 18.03 -5.05 -0.67
N PHE A 179 16.72 -4.86 -0.52
CA PHE A 179 15.96 -5.32 0.63
C PHE A 179 14.93 -6.37 0.26
N THR A 180 13.96 -6.63 1.15
CA THR A 180 12.87 -7.57 0.88
C THR A 180 11.75 -6.87 0.15
N VAL A 181 11.46 -7.29 -1.09
CA VAL A 181 10.28 -6.90 -1.87
C VAL A 181 9.20 -7.96 -1.72
N PHE A 182 7.95 -7.53 -1.73
CA PHE A 182 6.79 -8.42 -1.58
C PHE A 182 6.05 -8.52 -2.92
N ASP A 183 6.04 -9.67 -3.55
CA ASP A 183 5.30 -9.88 -4.81
C ASP A 183 3.91 -10.51 -4.59
N ARG A 184 3.43 -10.47 -3.34
CA ARG A 184 2.10 -10.88 -2.90
C ARG A 184 1.51 -9.92 -1.87
N TRP A 185 1.92 -8.65 -1.90
CA TRP A 185 1.27 -7.62 -1.11
C TRP A 185 0.10 -7.04 -1.88
N HIS A 186 -1.09 -7.14 -1.32
CA HIS A 186 -2.33 -6.69 -1.94
C HIS A 186 -2.86 -5.44 -1.24
N ALA A 187 -3.53 -4.55 -1.98
CA ALA A 187 -4.40 -3.56 -1.37
C ALA A 187 -5.44 -4.28 -0.50
N SER A 188 -5.80 -3.68 0.64
CA SER A 188 -6.65 -4.37 1.62
C SER A 188 -8.05 -4.64 1.10
N ILE A 189 -8.59 -3.76 0.25
CA ILE A 189 -9.86 -4.01 -0.45
C ILE A 189 -9.77 -3.59 -1.92
N LEU A 190 -10.65 -4.14 -2.74
CA LEU A 190 -10.81 -3.78 -4.14
C LEU A 190 -11.63 -2.50 -4.25
N GLY A 191 -11.01 -1.37 -3.92
CA GLY A 191 -11.64 -0.06 -3.85
C GLY A 191 -10.60 1.05 -3.71
N PRO A 192 -11.07 2.31 -3.59
CA PRO A 192 -10.21 3.50 -3.70
C PRO A 192 -9.41 3.80 -2.43
N THR A 193 -8.76 4.96 -2.43
CA THR A 193 -7.79 5.48 -1.47
C THR A 193 -8.24 5.43 -0.01
N TYR A 194 -9.35 6.13 0.37
CA TYR A 194 -9.72 6.24 1.79
C TYR A 194 -10.04 4.91 2.45
N PRO A 195 -10.83 4.02 1.84
CA PRO A 195 -11.03 2.68 2.39
C PRO A 195 -9.72 1.93 2.62
N ASN A 196 -8.79 1.91 1.65
CA ASN A 196 -7.51 1.21 1.80
C ASN A 196 -6.63 1.81 2.89
N ARG A 197 -6.54 3.16 2.97
CA ARG A 197 -5.82 3.83 4.04
C ARG A 197 -6.46 3.60 5.41
N ALA A 198 -7.80 3.53 5.48
CA ALA A 198 -8.50 3.18 6.71
C ALA A 198 -8.12 1.78 7.20
N TYR A 199 -7.95 0.80 6.31
CA TYR A 199 -7.46 -0.53 6.69
C TYR A 199 -6.06 -0.50 7.31
N LEU A 200 -5.15 0.35 6.82
CA LEU A 200 -3.82 0.50 7.42
C LEU A 200 -3.88 1.06 8.85
N HIS A 201 -4.88 1.87 9.17
CA HIS A 201 -4.99 2.49 10.50
C HIS A 201 -5.94 1.78 11.44
N SER A 202 -6.88 0.97 10.93
CA SER A 202 -7.96 0.42 11.75
C SER A 202 -8.47 -0.97 11.33
N ALA A 203 -7.81 -1.63 10.37
CA ALA A 203 -8.20 -2.92 9.81
C ALA A 203 -9.65 -2.98 9.29
N GLN A 204 -10.22 -1.84 8.96
CA GLN A 204 -11.56 -1.70 8.39
C GLN A 204 -11.75 -0.32 7.76
N SER A 205 -12.78 -0.20 6.94
CA SER A 205 -13.26 1.08 6.39
C SER A 205 -14.70 1.42 6.81
N GLY A 206 -15.20 0.88 7.94
CA GLY A 206 -16.62 0.99 8.28
C GLY A 206 -17.50 0.37 7.19
N THR A 207 -18.43 1.11 6.63
CA THR A 207 -19.25 0.74 5.46
C THR A 207 -18.84 1.48 4.19
N TYR A 208 -17.73 2.23 4.24
CA TYR A 208 -17.29 3.05 3.12
C TYR A 208 -16.62 2.19 2.04
N THR A 209 -17.14 2.31 0.83
CA THR A 209 -16.65 1.66 -0.39
C THR A 209 -16.08 2.68 -1.39
N ASP A 210 -16.11 3.97 -1.02
CA ASP A 210 -15.67 5.11 -1.81
C ASP A 210 -14.94 6.16 -0.94
N ASN A 211 -14.55 7.27 -1.54
CA ASN A 211 -13.86 8.37 -0.87
C ASN A 211 -14.83 9.39 -0.22
N THR A 212 -16.02 8.96 0.16
CA THR A 212 -16.99 9.82 0.86
C THR A 212 -16.46 10.24 2.23
N LEU A 213 -16.53 11.55 2.51
CA LEU A 213 -16.12 12.13 3.78
C LEU A 213 -17.25 12.07 4.81
N PRO A 214 -16.96 11.70 6.06
CA PRO A 214 -17.97 11.57 7.11
C PRO A 214 -18.34 12.91 7.76
N PHE A 215 -18.74 13.93 6.98
CA PHE A 215 -19.07 15.27 7.47
C PHE A 215 -20.10 15.27 8.60
N ALA A 216 -21.14 14.45 8.47
CA ALA A 216 -22.25 14.42 9.44
C ALA A 216 -21.83 13.92 10.83
N SER A 217 -20.84 13.02 10.91
CA SER A 217 -20.30 12.48 12.16
C SER A 217 -19.05 13.21 12.66
N GLY A 218 -18.49 14.10 11.85
CA GLY A 218 -17.23 14.81 12.17
C GLY A 218 -16.00 13.89 12.18
N GLY A 219 -16.06 12.79 11.46
CA GLY A 219 -14.99 11.80 11.29
C GLY A 219 -15.46 10.38 11.53
N TYR A 220 -14.60 9.42 11.19
CA TYR A 220 -14.81 8.01 11.53
C TYR A 220 -14.75 7.80 13.04
N ASP A 221 -15.60 6.94 13.60
CA ASP A 221 -15.81 6.77 15.04
C ASP A 221 -15.23 5.47 15.62
N TRP A 222 -14.81 4.53 14.78
CA TRP A 222 -14.27 3.25 15.23
C TRP A 222 -12.81 3.33 15.71
N GLU A 223 -12.40 2.31 16.51
CA GLU A 223 -11.07 2.21 17.12
C GLU A 223 -9.98 2.05 16.06
N THR A 224 -8.82 2.65 16.33
CA THR A 224 -7.63 2.61 15.47
C THR A 224 -6.43 2.05 16.22
N ILE A 225 -5.37 1.73 15.49
CA ILE A 225 -4.07 1.37 16.10
C ILE A 225 -3.53 2.50 16.98
N TRP A 226 -3.80 3.77 16.63
CA TRP A 226 -3.39 4.95 17.40
C TRP A 226 -4.01 4.97 18.80
N ASP A 227 -5.29 4.64 18.89
CA ASP A 227 -5.99 4.52 20.17
C ASP A 227 -5.33 3.46 21.06
N ARG A 228 -4.96 2.32 20.48
CA ARG A 228 -4.33 1.21 21.21
C ARG A 228 -2.91 1.53 21.64
N LEU A 229 -2.10 2.12 20.74
CA LEU A 229 -0.75 2.58 21.08
C LEU A 229 -0.79 3.60 22.20
N GLY A 230 -1.70 4.59 22.12
CA GLY A 230 -1.88 5.60 23.16
C GLY A 230 -2.28 4.98 24.51
N LYS A 231 -3.26 4.06 24.54
CA LYS A 231 -3.67 3.33 25.76
C LYS A 231 -2.53 2.53 26.37
N ALA A 232 -1.66 1.97 25.54
CA ALA A 232 -0.51 1.18 25.97
C ALA A 232 0.72 2.02 26.37
N GLY A 233 0.68 3.34 26.19
CA GLY A 233 1.81 4.24 26.44
C GLY A 233 2.97 4.05 25.47
N VAL A 234 2.71 3.48 24.29
CA VAL A 234 3.70 3.32 23.21
C VAL A 234 3.84 4.64 22.45
N SER A 235 5.05 5.16 22.37
CA SER A 235 5.29 6.41 21.63
C SER A 235 5.03 6.22 20.14
N ALA A 236 4.18 7.07 19.57
CA ALA A 236 3.78 7.02 18.18
C ALA A 236 3.61 8.44 17.60
N GLY A 237 3.87 8.63 16.33
CA GLY A 237 3.69 9.90 15.62
C GLY A 237 3.39 9.68 14.15
N TYR A 238 2.44 10.48 13.65
CA TYR A 238 2.06 10.56 12.26
C TYR A 238 2.52 11.92 11.72
N TYR A 239 3.26 11.90 10.63
CA TYR A 239 3.91 13.09 10.06
C TYR A 239 3.41 13.31 8.64
N SER A 240 2.60 14.34 8.43
CA SER A 240 2.07 14.70 7.12
C SER A 240 2.90 15.79 6.45
N THR A 241 3.05 15.68 5.14
CA THR A 241 3.70 16.72 4.34
C THR A 241 2.77 17.92 4.14
N ASP A 242 1.50 17.66 3.88
CA ASP A 242 0.44 18.67 3.79
C ASP A 242 -0.86 18.16 4.44
N LEU A 243 -1.61 17.28 3.81
CA LEU A 243 -2.90 16.80 4.29
C LEU A 243 -2.77 15.56 5.17
N PRO A 244 -3.22 15.59 6.44
CA PRO A 244 -3.13 14.42 7.29
C PRO A 244 -4.28 13.42 7.05
N VAL A 245 -3.95 12.19 6.67
CA VAL A 245 -4.95 11.09 6.54
C VAL A 245 -5.72 10.86 7.84
N LEU A 246 -5.08 11.07 9.00
CA LEU A 246 -5.75 10.89 10.30
C LEU A 246 -6.94 11.85 10.50
N ALA A 247 -7.05 12.93 9.71
CA ALA A 247 -8.21 13.81 9.71
C ALA A 247 -9.51 13.07 9.29
N LEU A 248 -9.44 11.91 8.67
CA LEU A 248 -10.61 11.05 8.41
C LEU A 248 -11.30 10.61 9.71
N TRP A 249 -10.58 10.55 10.83
CA TRP A 249 -11.13 10.32 12.18
C TRP A 249 -11.43 11.63 12.94
N GLY A 250 -11.59 12.74 12.22
CA GLY A 250 -11.82 14.06 12.80
C GLY A 250 -10.62 14.54 13.62
N SER A 251 -10.85 15.42 14.60
CA SER A 251 -9.80 15.94 15.48
C SER A 251 -9.30 14.92 16.53
N ARG A 252 -9.95 13.77 16.65
CA ARG A 252 -9.72 12.76 17.71
C ARG A 252 -8.28 12.27 17.77
N LEU A 253 -7.63 12.15 16.61
CA LEU A 253 -6.25 11.68 16.47
C LEU A 253 -5.23 12.81 16.30
N GLY A 254 -5.63 14.06 16.50
CA GLY A 254 -4.77 15.24 16.34
C GLY A 254 -3.51 15.22 17.19
N ASN A 255 -3.55 14.59 18.36
CA ASN A 255 -2.38 14.47 19.23
C ASN A 255 -1.23 13.62 18.62
N PHE A 256 -1.52 12.81 17.63
CA PHE A 256 -0.51 12.02 16.92
C PHE A 256 -0.02 12.72 15.64
N THR A 257 -0.72 13.75 15.18
CA THR A 257 -0.48 14.41 13.89
C THR A 257 0.50 15.57 14.05
N HIS A 258 1.57 15.52 13.26
CA HIS A 258 2.67 16.50 13.26
C HIS A 258 3.07 16.87 11.84
N PRO A 259 3.66 18.04 11.59
CA PRO A 259 4.22 18.36 10.29
C PRO A 259 5.44 17.51 9.98
N ILE A 260 5.71 17.24 8.72
CA ILE A 260 6.83 16.41 8.28
C ILE A 260 8.21 16.95 8.73
N SER A 261 8.34 18.26 8.92
CA SER A 261 9.57 18.88 9.46
C SER A 261 9.97 18.28 10.80
N ASP A 262 9.01 17.92 11.64
CA ASP A 262 9.28 17.31 12.95
C ASP A 262 9.85 15.90 12.79
N TYR A 263 9.41 15.11 11.79
CA TYR A 263 10.02 13.84 11.47
C TYR A 263 11.52 13.97 11.18
N PHE A 264 11.90 14.94 10.33
CA PHE A 264 13.30 15.17 9.99
C PHE A 264 14.12 15.63 11.20
N ALA A 265 13.58 16.56 11.99
CA ALA A 265 14.22 17.05 13.21
C ALA A 265 14.42 15.93 14.25
N LEU A 266 13.40 15.09 14.45
CA LEU A 266 13.46 13.96 15.39
C LEU A 266 14.39 12.86 14.90
N ALA A 267 14.43 12.58 13.60
CA ALA A 267 15.35 11.60 12.99
C ALA A 267 16.80 12.09 13.22
N GLN A 268 17.11 13.34 12.90
CA GLN A 268 18.43 13.95 13.11
C GLN A 268 18.84 13.94 14.58
N ALA A 269 17.92 14.25 15.49
CA ALA A 269 18.16 14.23 16.93
C ALA A 269 18.23 12.81 17.51
N GLY A 270 17.87 11.79 16.73
CA GLY A 270 17.75 10.40 17.17
C GLY A 270 16.66 10.22 18.23
N LYS A 271 15.51 10.87 18.06
CA LYS A 271 14.38 10.89 19.01
C LYS A 271 13.07 10.43 18.36
N LEU A 272 13.11 9.71 17.22
CA LEU A 272 11.90 9.16 16.62
C LEU A 272 11.14 8.28 17.63
N PRO A 273 9.81 8.32 17.64
CA PRO A 273 9.00 7.42 18.43
C PRO A 273 9.13 5.95 17.97
N HIS A 274 8.53 5.03 18.72
CA HIS A 274 8.52 3.61 18.35
C HIS A 274 7.75 3.33 17.06
N VAL A 275 6.62 4.01 16.86
CA VAL A 275 5.78 3.88 15.66
C VAL A 275 5.71 5.23 14.96
N VAL A 276 6.10 5.25 13.70
CA VAL A 276 6.21 6.44 12.86
C VAL A 276 5.48 6.18 11.56
N PHE A 277 4.50 7.02 11.22
CA PHE A 277 3.90 7.03 9.89
C PHE A 277 4.26 8.36 9.22
N VAL A 278 4.63 8.31 7.95
CA VAL A 278 5.03 9.51 7.19
C VAL A 278 4.33 9.50 5.86
N ASP A 279 3.51 10.51 5.59
CA ASP A 279 2.76 10.60 4.35
C ASP A 279 3.32 11.69 3.41
N PRO A 280 3.24 11.46 2.10
CA PRO A 280 3.67 12.38 1.06
C PRO A 280 2.78 13.64 1.00
N ALA A 281 3.10 14.55 0.08
CA ALA A 281 2.22 15.65 -0.28
C ALA A 281 1.16 15.18 -1.27
N PHE A 282 -0.09 15.52 -0.99
CA PHE A 282 -1.27 15.17 -1.79
C PHE A 282 -1.81 16.35 -2.62
N LEU A 283 -1.44 17.59 -2.29
CA LEU A 283 -1.95 18.76 -3.01
C LEU A 283 -1.31 18.93 -4.39
N SER A 284 -2.13 19.20 -5.38
CA SER A 284 -1.92 19.11 -6.83
C SER A 284 -0.55 19.53 -7.36
N ASP A 285 -0.13 20.79 -7.16
CA ASP A 285 1.11 21.31 -7.77
C ASP A 285 2.41 20.82 -7.12
N ASN A 286 2.31 20.30 -5.90
CA ASN A 286 3.46 19.91 -5.09
C ASN A 286 3.35 18.46 -4.62
N ARG A 287 2.49 17.65 -5.25
CA ARG A 287 2.25 16.27 -4.85
C ARG A 287 3.49 15.40 -5.06
N THR A 288 3.69 14.52 -4.12
CA THR A 288 4.83 13.60 -4.08
C THR A 288 4.39 12.16 -3.77
N ASP A 289 3.09 11.93 -3.89
CA ASP A 289 2.39 10.69 -3.56
C ASP A 289 2.44 9.64 -4.68
N ASP A 290 2.85 10.04 -5.89
CA ASP A 290 2.87 9.26 -7.13
C ASP A 290 1.50 9.10 -7.83
N HIS A 291 0.41 9.62 -7.25
CA HIS A 291 -0.90 9.58 -7.93
C HIS A 291 -0.83 10.25 -9.31
N PRO A 292 -1.40 9.68 -10.40
CA PRO A 292 -1.54 10.39 -11.68
C PRO A 292 -2.34 11.71 -11.48
N HIS A 293 -1.98 12.80 -11.99
CA HIS A 293 -0.93 13.26 -12.85
C HIS A 293 0.23 13.91 -12.07
N GLY A 294 0.55 13.41 -10.89
CA GLY A 294 1.78 13.71 -10.16
C GLY A 294 3.00 13.17 -10.94
N ASP A 295 4.14 13.83 -10.76
CA ASP A 295 5.38 13.33 -11.36
C ASP A 295 6.05 12.35 -10.42
N ILE A 296 6.13 11.07 -10.80
CA ILE A 296 6.74 10.02 -9.96
C ILE A 296 8.19 10.32 -9.55
N ARG A 297 8.90 11.22 -10.27
CA ARG A 297 10.25 11.65 -9.88
C ARG A 297 10.23 12.51 -8.61
N ALA A 298 9.13 13.24 -8.36
CA ALA A 298 8.92 13.95 -7.09
C ALA A 298 8.73 12.95 -5.94
N GLY A 299 7.96 11.88 -6.14
CA GLY A 299 7.83 10.78 -5.18
C GLY A 299 9.15 10.07 -4.90
N GLN A 300 10.00 9.86 -5.94
CA GLN A 300 11.34 9.31 -5.74
C GLN A 300 12.22 10.19 -4.84
N ARG A 301 12.11 11.52 -4.94
CA ARG A 301 12.83 12.48 -4.08
C ARG A 301 12.32 12.42 -2.65
N TYR A 302 11.02 12.48 -2.48
CA TYR A 302 10.38 12.35 -1.18
C TYR A 302 10.81 11.07 -0.47
N LEU A 303 10.66 9.91 -1.13
CA LEU A 303 11.02 8.61 -0.56
C LEU A 303 12.51 8.52 -0.22
N ARG A 304 13.38 9.04 -1.10
CA ARG A 304 14.83 9.11 -0.83
C ARG A 304 15.10 9.87 0.46
N ASP A 305 14.53 11.05 0.63
CA ASP A 305 14.86 11.94 1.74
C ASP A 305 14.27 11.42 3.05
N VAL A 306 13.04 10.93 3.04
CA VAL A 306 12.41 10.28 4.20
C VAL A 306 13.21 9.05 4.63
N PHE A 307 13.57 8.18 3.70
CA PHE A 307 14.39 7.01 4.00
C PHE A 307 15.79 7.41 4.47
N ALA A 308 16.44 8.39 3.81
CA ALA A 308 17.78 8.83 4.17
C ALA A 308 17.83 9.41 5.60
N ALA A 309 16.81 10.19 6.01
CA ALA A 309 16.71 10.69 7.37
C ALA A 309 16.67 9.55 8.41
N PHE A 310 15.86 8.53 8.15
CA PHE A 310 15.80 7.33 9.00
C PHE A 310 17.10 6.53 8.98
N ALA A 311 17.63 6.24 7.81
CA ALA A 311 18.82 5.40 7.64
C ALA A 311 20.09 6.02 8.24
N ARG A 312 20.19 7.36 8.23
CA ARG A 312 21.28 8.11 8.89
C ARG A 312 21.09 8.28 10.39
N SER A 313 19.87 8.08 10.89
CA SER A 313 19.58 8.19 12.33
C SER A 313 20.12 6.99 13.11
N LYS A 314 20.26 7.14 14.44
CA LYS A 314 20.61 6.02 15.31
C LYS A 314 19.57 4.90 15.32
N HIS A 315 18.31 5.22 14.93
CA HIS A 315 17.19 4.30 14.92
C HIS A 315 17.32 3.21 13.85
N TRP A 316 18.05 3.47 12.76
CA TRP A 316 18.32 2.47 11.71
C TRP A 316 18.79 1.13 12.27
N LYS A 317 19.71 1.17 13.24
CA LYS A 317 20.33 -0.05 13.80
C LYS A 317 19.35 -1.01 14.45
N ARG A 318 18.19 -0.49 14.87
CA ARG A 318 17.11 -1.23 15.56
C ARG A 318 15.76 -0.86 14.98
N GLY A 319 15.70 -0.66 13.67
CA GLY A 319 14.49 -0.20 13.03
C GLY A 319 14.14 -0.94 11.76
N ALA A 320 12.90 -0.75 11.33
CA ALA A 320 12.37 -1.19 10.05
C ALA A 320 11.66 -0.03 9.35
N PHE A 321 11.91 0.09 8.06
CA PHE A 321 11.22 1.00 7.16
C PHE A 321 10.33 0.17 6.23
N VAL A 322 9.05 0.46 6.22
CA VAL A 322 8.04 -0.23 5.41
C VAL A 322 7.46 0.78 4.45
N MET A 323 7.68 0.59 3.17
CA MET A 323 7.09 1.37 2.10
C MET A 323 6.05 0.51 1.38
N MET A 324 4.87 1.05 1.14
CA MET A 324 3.83 0.43 0.32
C MET A 324 3.02 1.50 -0.41
N TYR A 325 2.17 1.04 -1.33
CA TYR A 325 1.15 1.84 -1.98
C TYR A 325 -0.22 1.46 -1.42
N ASP A 326 -1.15 2.39 -1.40
CA ASP A 326 -2.48 2.19 -0.80
C ASP A 326 -3.36 1.28 -1.65
N GLU A 327 -3.38 1.49 -2.98
CA GLU A 327 -4.11 0.65 -3.92
C GLU A 327 -3.45 0.68 -5.31
N TRP A 328 -4.00 -0.04 -6.29
CA TRP A 328 -3.35 -0.32 -7.58
C TRP A 328 -3.49 0.82 -8.61
N GLY A 329 -4.26 1.88 -8.33
CA GLY A 329 -4.45 3.04 -9.21
C GLY A 329 -5.07 2.72 -10.56
N GLY A 330 -5.87 1.66 -10.69
CA GLY A 330 -6.39 1.21 -11.96
C GLY A 330 -5.37 0.57 -12.90
N PHE A 331 -4.07 0.58 -12.55
CA PHE A 331 -3.01 0.00 -13.36
C PHE A 331 -3.02 -1.52 -13.38
N TYR A 332 -2.65 -2.06 -14.52
CA TYR A 332 -2.59 -3.51 -14.76
C TYR A 332 -1.73 -4.25 -13.73
N ASP A 333 -2.30 -5.36 -13.24
CA ASP A 333 -1.59 -6.41 -12.52
C ASP A 333 -2.11 -7.77 -12.97
N HIS A 334 -1.20 -8.71 -13.26
CA HIS A 334 -1.60 -10.01 -13.80
C HIS A 334 -2.17 -10.96 -12.74
N VAL A 335 -1.99 -10.65 -11.45
CA VAL A 335 -2.44 -11.51 -10.37
C VAL A 335 -3.85 -11.14 -9.94
N LYS A 336 -4.77 -12.08 -10.09
CA LYS A 336 -6.14 -11.89 -9.62
C LYS A 336 -6.14 -11.72 -8.09
N PRO A 337 -6.80 -10.66 -7.56
CA PRO A 337 -6.81 -10.40 -6.13
C PRO A 337 -7.56 -11.49 -5.35
N PRO A 338 -7.03 -11.90 -4.17
CA PRO A 338 -7.62 -12.94 -3.33
C PRO A 338 -8.80 -12.41 -2.52
N THR A 339 -9.54 -13.33 -1.90
CA THR A 339 -10.45 -13.00 -0.81
C THR A 339 -9.77 -13.24 0.53
N LEU A 340 -9.88 -12.30 1.45
CA LEU A 340 -9.28 -12.33 2.79
C LEU A 340 -10.39 -12.39 3.86
N PRO A 341 -10.12 -12.96 5.04
CA PRO A 341 -11.04 -12.91 6.17
C PRO A 341 -11.38 -11.45 6.53
N ASP A 342 -12.65 -11.16 6.73
CA ASP A 342 -13.14 -9.84 7.16
C ASP A 342 -14.44 -9.99 7.93
N ASN A 343 -14.70 -9.11 8.90
CA ASN A 343 -15.97 -9.08 9.65
C ASN A 343 -17.17 -8.82 8.74
N ARG A 344 -16.95 -8.23 7.56
CA ARG A 344 -17.96 -7.85 6.57
C ARG A 344 -17.75 -8.58 5.24
N ALA A 345 -17.18 -9.80 5.30
CA ALA A 345 -17.17 -10.68 4.14
C ALA A 345 -18.60 -11.05 3.75
N SER A 346 -18.92 -10.96 2.47
CA SER A 346 -20.26 -11.23 1.92
C SER A 346 -20.18 -12.16 0.70
N ALA A 347 -21.23 -12.94 0.49
CA ALA A 347 -21.42 -13.69 -0.76
C ALA A 347 -21.87 -12.78 -1.91
N VAL A 348 -22.41 -11.59 -1.60
CA VAL A 348 -22.76 -10.56 -2.58
C VAL A 348 -21.53 -9.72 -2.86
N ASP A 349 -21.03 -9.76 -4.08
CA ASP A 349 -19.73 -9.18 -4.45
C ASP A 349 -19.63 -7.67 -4.14
N LEU A 350 -20.69 -6.89 -4.42
CA LEU A 350 -20.72 -5.45 -4.14
C LEU A 350 -20.82 -5.10 -2.64
N GLU A 351 -21.05 -6.09 -1.78
CA GLU A 351 -21.08 -5.94 -0.32
C GLU A 351 -19.86 -6.60 0.34
N ASN A 352 -18.97 -7.19 -0.45
CA ASN A 352 -17.89 -8.03 0.05
C ASN A 352 -16.63 -7.23 0.36
N PHE A 353 -16.45 -6.85 1.60
CA PHE A 353 -15.22 -6.24 2.12
C PHE A 353 -14.07 -7.25 2.28
N GLY A 354 -14.34 -8.54 2.18
CA GLY A 354 -13.31 -9.58 2.12
C GLY A 354 -12.55 -9.63 0.79
N GLN A 355 -13.06 -8.97 -0.27
CA GLN A 355 -12.38 -8.93 -1.56
C GLN A 355 -11.20 -7.95 -1.49
N ALA A 356 -9.96 -8.48 -1.44
CA ALA A 356 -8.74 -7.69 -1.53
C ALA A 356 -8.60 -7.03 -2.91
N GLY A 357 -7.79 -5.98 -2.99
CA GLY A 357 -7.42 -5.33 -4.24
C GLY A 357 -6.28 -6.06 -4.96
N PHE A 358 -5.91 -5.54 -6.12
CA PHE A 358 -4.73 -6.00 -6.86
C PHE A 358 -3.46 -5.77 -6.04
N ARG A 359 -2.35 -6.36 -6.47
CA ARG A 359 -1.07 -6.20 -5.79
C ARG A 359 -0.57 -4.76 -5.91
N VAL A 360 0.09 -4.32 -4.85
CA VAL A 360 0.75 -3.02 -4.79
C VAL A 360 2.24 -3.18 -4.51
N PRO A 361 3.09 -2.23 -4.92
CA PRO A 361 4.49 -2.23 -4.55
C PRO A 361 4.65 -2.17 -3.03
N ALA A 362 5.47 -3.06 -2.46
CA ALA A 362 5.83 -3.02 -1.06
C ALA A 362 7.26 -3.51 -0.83
N VAL A 363 7.97 -2.84 0.08
CA VAL A 363 9.36 -3.16 0.48
C VAL A 363 9.50 -3.00 1.98
N VAL A 364 10.19 -3.94 2.63
CA VAL A 364 10.70 -3.72 3.98
C VAL A 364 12.22 -3.59 3.94
N ALA A 365 12.71 -2.44 4.40
CA ALA A 365 14.14 -2.16 4.52
C ALA A 365 14.55 -2.09 6.00
N SER A 366 15.50 -2.93 6.37
CA SER A 366 15.99 -3.05 7.75
C SER A 366 17.35 -3.74 7.75
N PRO A 367 18.21 -3.52 8.75
CA PRO A 367 19.36 -4.41 9.00
C PRO A 367 18.97 -5.87 9.26
N TYR A 368 17.70 -6.13 9.54
CA TYR A 368 17.12 -7.45 9.83
C TYR A 368 16.31 -8.01 8.63
N ALA A 369 16.13 -7.23 7.57
CA ALA A 369 15.48 -7.71 6.35
C ALA A 369 16.40 -8.62 5.54
N ARG A 370 15.86 -9.61 4.86
CA ARG A 370 16.60 -10.39 3.86
C ARG A 370 17.04 -9.48 2.72
N ARG A 371 18.28 -9.67 2.27
CA ARG A 371 18.88 -8.81 1.26
C ARG A 371 18.63 -9.31 -0.16
N GLY A 372 18.00 -8.45 -0.98
CA GLY A 372 17.67 -8.78 -2.36
C GLY A 372 16.77 -10.03 -2.43
N TYR A 373 15.72 -10.04 -1.63
CA TYR A 373 14.80 -11.15 -1.48
C TYR A 373 13.40 -10.78 -1.99
N ALA A 374 12.75 -11.72 -2.65
CA ALA A 374 11.33 -11.61 -2.98
C ALA A 374 10.53 -12.52 -2.06
N ASP A 375 9.66 -11.95 -1.24
CA ASP A 375 8.77 -12.69 -0.35
C ASP A 375 7.43 -12.93 -1.04
N HIS A 376 7.07 -14.21 -1.17
CA HIS A 376 5.85 -14.67 -1.84
C HIS A 376 4.69 -14.91 -0.87
N THR A 377 4.85 -14.54 0.39
CA THR A 377 3.78 -14.64 1.39
C THR A 377 2.71 -13.60 1.10
N LEU A 378 1.46 -13.99 1.23
CA LEU A 378 0.32 -13.09 1.06
C LEU A 378 0.27 -12.08 2.21
N TYR A 379 0.40 -10.80 1.88
CA TYR A 379 0.26 -9.68 2.81
C TYR A 379 -0.80 -8.69 2.30
N ASP A 380 -1.33 -7.90 3.22
CA ASP A 380 -2.08 -6.68 2.95
C ASP A 380 -1.67 -5.59 3.97
N HIS A 381 -2.30 -4.41 3.93
CA HIS A 381 -1.92 -3.32 4.83
C HIS A 381 -2.06 -3.68 6.30
N THR A 382 -3.00 -4.56 6.65
CA THR A 382 -3.22 -5.02 8.03
C THR A 382 -2.10 -5.91 8.55
N SER A 383 -1.22 -6.39 7.69
CA SER A 383 -0.01 -7.10 8.08
C SER A 383 0.98 -6.21 8.84
N VAL A 384 0.95 -4.90 8.59
CA VAL A 384 1.66 -3.90 9.40
C VAL A 384 1.05 -3.80 10.80
N LEU A 385 -0.28 -3.71 10.89
CA LEU A 385 -0.98 -3.68 12.18
C LEU A 385 -0.67 -4.93 12.99
N ARG A 386 -0.74 -6.10 12.37
CA ARG A 386 -0.40 -7.38 12.97
C ARG A 386 1.01 -7.40 13.57
N PHE A 387 1.98 -6.77 12.89
CA PHE A 387 3.34 -6.62 13.39
C PHE A 387 3.42 -5.66 14.58
N LEU A 388 2.78 -4.50 14.50
CA LEU A 388 2.76 -3.51 15.58
C LEU A 388 2.08 -4.06 16.83
N GLU A 389 0.98 -4.77 16.68
CA GLU A 389 0.25 -5.41 17.77
C GLU A 389 1.08 -6.50 18.47
N TRP A 390 1.77 -7.35 17.70
CA TRP A 390 2.69 -8.32 18.25
C TRP A 390 3.86 -7.63 18.97
N ARG A 391 4.50 -6.69 18.30
CA ARG A 391 5.74 -6.08 18.79
C ARG A 391 5.53 -5.22 20.02
N PHE A 392 4.46 -4.44 20.06
CA PHE A 392 4.27 -3.39 21.05
C PHE A 392 3.08 -3.59 21.98
N LEU A 393 2.07 -4.37 21.58
CA LEU A 393 0.83 -4.51 22.33
C LEU A 393 0.63 -5.91 22.92
N GLY A 394 1.56 -6.84 22.71
CA GLY A 394 1.55 -8.17 23.30
C GLY A 394 0.67 -9.19 22.57
N ALA A 395 0.23 -8.89 21.33
CA ALA A 395 -0.50 -9.86 20.53
C ALA A 395 0.37 -11.09 20.20
N PRO A 396 -0.22 -12.28 19.99
CA PRO A 396 0.54 -13.46 19.63
C PRO A 396 1.19 -13.33 18.26
N ALA A 397 2.36 -13.90 18.05
CA ALA A 397 3.07 -13.91 16.76
C ALA A 397 2.24 -14.56 15.65
N HIS A 398 1.55 -15.65 16.00
CA HIS A 398 0.76 -16.47 15.09
C HIS A 398 -0.63 -16.76 15.65
N GLY A 399 -1.61 -16.95 14.76
CA GLY A 399 -2.97 -17.33 15.11
C GLY A 399 -3.76 -16.24 15.86
N PRO A 400 -5.00 -16.54 16.23
CA PRO A 400 -5.94 -15.56 16.77
C PRO A 400 -5.70 -15.22 18.26
N GLY A 401 -4.75 -15.87 18.92
CA GLY A 401 -4.56 -15.73 20.37
C GLY A 401 -5.57 -16.52 21.19
N LYS A 402 -5.60 -16.26 22.51
CA LYS A 402 -6.53 -16.94 23.43
C LYS A 402 -7.92 -16.36 23.31
N ALA A 403 -8.93 -17.21 23.37
CA ALA A 403 -10.33 -16.78 23.37
C ALA A 403 -10.62 -15.78 24.51
N GLY A 404 -11.38 -14.74 24.20
CA GLY A 404 -11.74 -13.67 25.14
C GLY A 404 -10.71 -12.55 25.28
N GLN A 405 -9.59 -12.59 24.54
CA GLN A 405 -8.62 -11.49 24.47
C GLN A 405 -8.80 -10.72 23.17
N SER A 406 -9.02 -9.41 23.27
CA SER A 406 -9.14 -8.51 22.12
C SER A 406 -7.78 -7.90 21.77
N TRP A 407 -6.91 -8.71 21.14
CA TRP A 407 -5.60 -8.26 20.67
C TRP A 407 -5.70 -7.44 19.37
N PHE A 408 -6.70 -7.74 18.56
CA PHE A 408 -6.85 -7.28 17.17
C PHE A 408 -8.02 -6.33 17.03
N LEU A 409 -7.91 -5.42 16.07
CA LEU A 409 -8.96 -4.45 15.76
C LEU A 409 -10.18 -5.14 15.14
N THR A 410 -9.93 -6.07 14.20
CA THR A 410 -10.97 -6.79 13.47
C THR A 410 -10.54 -8.24 13.15
N ALA A 411 -11.36 -8.97 12.41
CA ALA A 411 -10.95 -10.26 11.86
C ALA A 411 -9.86 -10.12 10.79
N ARG A 412 -9.75 -8.97 10.12
CA ARG A 412 -8.77 -8.78 9.05
C ARG A 412 -7.34 -8.84 9.59
N ASP A 413 -6.98 -8.01 10.55
CA ASP A 413 -5.65 -8.01 11.19
C ASP A 413 -5.41 -9.25 12.02
N GLN A 414 -6.46 -9.81 12.66
CA GLN A 414 -6.38 -11.09 13.37
C GLN A 414 -5.87 -12.25 12.49
N HIS A 415 -6.25 -12.28 11.22
CA HIS A 415 -5.90 -13.35 10.29
C HIS A 415 -4.79 -12.95 9.30
N ALA A 416 -4.35 -11.71 9.34
CA ALA A 416 -3.25 -11.23 8.50
C ALA A 416 -1.94 -11.99 8.83
N ASN A 417 -1.10 -12.19 7.81
CA ASN A 417 0.26 -12.65 8.02
C ASN A 417 1.06 -11.53 8.69
N ASN A 418 1.77 -11.86 9.76
CA ASN A 418 2.55 -10.89 10.51
C ASN A 418 3.82 -10.52 9.72
N LEU A 419 4.00 -9.22 9.45
CA LEU A 419 5.16 -8.71 8.69
C LEU A 419 6.51 -9.10 9.31
N GLY A 420 6.57 -9.31 10.62
CA GLY A 420 7.75 -9.81 11.33
C GLY A 420 8.29 -11.14 10.78
N ALA A 421 7.47 -11.92 10.07
CA ALA A 421 7.92 -13.15 9.40
C ALA A 421 8.95 -12.90 8.28
N SER A 422 8.98 -11.69 7.71
CA SER A 422 9.96 -11.28 6.69
C SER A 422 11.28 -10.76 7.26
N LEU A 423 11.35 -10.57 8.59
CA LEU A 423 12.50 -10.06 9.31
C LEU A 423 13.18 -11.18 10.10
N ALA A 424 14.52 -11.16 10.14
CA ALA A 424 15.31 -12.09 10.92
C ALA A 424 15.39 -11.68 12.39
N SER A 425 15.56 -12.65 13.29
CA SER A 425 15.83 -12.40 14.72
C SER A 425 17.20 -11.76 14.95
N GLU A 426 18.15 -12.06 14.05
CA GLU A 426 19.50 -11.47 14.07
C GLU A 426 19.73 -10.54 12.87
N ARG A 427 20.70 -9.65 13.01
CA ARG A 427 21.05 -8.71 11.94
C ARG A 427 21.65 -9.44 10.74
N VAL A 428 20.96 -9.35 9.60
CA VAL A 428 21.39 -9.99 8.34
C VAL A 428 22.59 -9.28 7.71
N ASP A 429 22.58 -7.93 7.73
CA ASP A 429 23.65 -7.13 7.13
C ASP A 429 23.82 -5.78 7.85
N ARG A 430 25.07 -5.30 7.96
CA ARG A 430 25.39 -4.00 8.56
C ARG A 430 25.50 -2.90 7.52
N HIS A 431 25.70 -3.25 6.26
CA HIS A 431 25.79 -2.29 5.16
C HIS A 431 24.41 -1.86 4.70
N LEU A 432 24.27 -0.58 4.38
CA LEU A 432 23.01 -0.07 3.83
C LEU A 432 22.76 -0.63 2.43
N GLY A 433 23.81 -0.69 1.59
CA GLY A 433 23.77 -1.28 0.25
C GLY A 433 23.14 -0.40 -0.82
N ILE A 434 22.65 0.79 -0.48
CA ILE A 434 22.05 1.74 -1.41
C ILE A 434 22.74 3.10 -1.34
N ASN A 435 22.66 3.85 -2.43
CA ASN A 435 23.15 5.22 -2.49
C ASN A 435 22.05 6.20 -2.04
N LEU A 436 22.19 6.78 -0.86
CA LEU A 436 21.26 7.78 -0.31
C LEU A 436 21.35 9.13 -1.01
N ASP A 437 22.45 9.38 -1.72
CA ASP A 437 22.70 10.64 -2.43
C ASP A 437 22.57 10.45 -3.96
N VAL A 438 21.74 9.48 -4.38
CA VAL A 438 21.47 9.25 -5.78
C VAL A 438 20.89 10.51 -6.43
N VAL A 439 21.48 10.92 -7.54
CA VAL A 439 20.99 12.04 -8.33
C VAL A 439 19.69 11.62 -9.02
N LEU A 440 18.66 12.40 -8.82
CA LEU A 440 17.33 12.19 -9.38
C LEU A 440 17.07 13.26 -10.44
N THR A 441 16.50 12.84 -11.55
CA THR A 441 16.05 13.75 -12.62
C THR A 441 14.96 14.67 -12.09
N ASP A 442 14.99 15.93 -12.50
CA ASP A 442 13.99 16.92 -12.11
C ASP A 442 12.59 16.53 -12.62
N PRO A 443 11.53 16.75 -11.83
CA PRO A 443 10.17 16.61 -12.29
C PRO A 443 9.87 17.52 -13.48
N SER A 444 9.01 17.07 -14.38
CA SER A 444 8.52 17.92 -15.47
C SER A 444 7.49 18.94 -14.95
N PRO A 445 7.26 20.03 -15.68
CA PRO A 445 6.13 20.91 -15.38
C PRO A 445 4.81 20.14 -15.33
N PRO A 446 3.80 20.65 -14.61
CA PRO A 446 2.44 20.09 -14.64
C PRO A 446 1.93 19.92 -16.06
N CYS A 447 1.03 18.95 -16.28
CA CYS A 447 0.38 18.77 -17.56
C CYS A 447 -0.26 20.09 -18.00
N ALA A 448 0.06 20.55 -19.21
CA ALA A 448 -0.57 21.74 -19.75
C ALA A 448 -2.09 21.51 -19.88
N ALA A 449 -2.90 22.43 -19.36
CA ALA A 449 -4.30 22.47 -19.69
C ALA A 449 -4.42 22.53 -21.23
N GLN A 450 -5.07 21.55 -21.84
CA GLN A 450 -5.19 21.51 -23.30
C GLN A 450 -6.13 22.61 -23.75
N THR A 451 -5.56 23.76 -24.12
CA THR A 451 -6.29 24.80 -24.83
C THR A 451 -6.57 24.31 -26.27
N GLY A 452 -7.85 24.18 -26.60
CA GLY A 452 -8.33 23.62 -27.84
C GLY A 452 -7.66 24.14 -29.10
N GLY A 453 -7.06 23.25 -29.89
CA GLY A 453 -6.56 23.44 -31.24
C GLY A 453 -6.96 22.26 -32.10
N GLY A 454 -7.74 22.50 -33.14
CA GLY A 454 -8.49 21.55 -33.95
C GLY A 454 -7.70 20.39 -34.55
N GLY A 455 -8.06 19.22 -34.10
CA GLY A 455 -7.77 17.92 -34.65
C GLY A 455 -8.69 16.92 -33.93
N LEU A 456 -9.29 16.02 -34.70
CA LEU A 456 -10.25 14.99 -34.19
C LEU A 456 -9.61 13.98 -33.24
N ALA A 457 -9.03 14.44 -32.13
CA ALA A 457 -8.79 13.66 -30.96
C ALA A 457 -9.90 14.01 -29.93
N LEU A 458 -10.54 13.04 -29.35
CA LEU A 458 -11.48 13.27 -28.27
C LEU A 458 -10.73 14.04 -27.17
N HIS A 459 -10.91 15.35 -27.16
CA HIS A 459 -10.41 16.26 -26.15
C HIS A 459 -11.22 16.02 -24.88
N ILE A 460 -10.68 15.28 -23.96
CA ILE A 460 -11.09 15.36 -22.55
C ILE A 460 -10.28 16.52 -21.99
N PRO A 461 -10.89 17.66 -21.62
CA PRO A 461 -10.17 18.72 -20.91
C PRO A 461 -9.61 18.10 -19.62
N VAL A 462 -8.30 18.18 -19.43
CA VAL A 462 -7.75 18.02 -18.07
C VAL A 462 -8.24 19.26 -17.30
N PRO A 463 -9.11 19.13 -16.31
CA PRO A 463 -9.63 20.27 -15.57
C PRO A 463 -8.47 20.96 -14.83
N ASP A 464 -8.54 22.30 -14.66
CA ASP A 464 -7.71 23.02 -13.68
C ASP A 464 -8.03 22.60 -12.22
N THR A 465 -9.05 21.78 -12.05
CA THR A 465 -9.46 21.14 -10.81
C THR A 465 -8.80 19.76 -10.67
N PRO A 466 -8.53 19.29 -9.47
CA PRO A 466 -8.04 17.94 -9.22
C PRO A 466 -8.84 16.90 -9.99
N PRO A 467 -8.21 15.82 -10.48
CA PRO A 467 -8.93 14.73 -11.13
C PRO A 467 -10.10 14.26 -10.26
N PRO A 468 -11.21 13.77 -10.86
CA PRO A 468 -12.37 13.30 -10.10
C PRO A 468 -12.06 12.26 -9.00
N ASP A 469 -10.94 11.56 -9.14
CA ASP A 469 -10.50 10.50 -8.22
C ASP A 469 -9.40 10.94 -7.25
N ASP A 470 -8.90 12.18 -7.32
CA ASP A 470 -7.99 12.75 -6.32
C ASP A 470 -8.73 13.05 -5.01
N ALA A 471 -8.78 12.03 -4.17
CA ALA A 471 -9.55 12.05 -2.93
C ALA A 471 -9.13 13.16 -1.96
N PHE A 472 -7.83 13.42 -1.84
CA PHE A 472 -7.32 14.42 -0.90
C PHE A 472 -7.47 15.84 -1.41
N GLY A 473 -7.30 16.08 -2.71
CA GLY A 473 -7.60 17.37 -3.34
C GLY A 473 -9.07 17.73 -3.19
N GLN A 474 -9.98 16.78 -3.45
CA GLN A 474 -11.42 16.98 -3.26
C GLN A 474 -11.78 17.25 -1.79
N ALA A 475 -11.17 16.57 -0.84
CA ALA A 475 -11.38 16.80 0.59
C ALA A 475 -10.93 18.20 1.01
N TYR A 476 -9.82 18.66 0.48
CA TYR A 476 -9.30 20.00 0.74
C TYR A 476 -10.24 21.08 0.18
N GLU A 477 -10.65 20.96 -1.08
CA GLU A 477 -11.60 21.90 -1.71
C GLU A 477 -12.98 21.90 -1.04
N ALA A 478 -13.43 20.74 -0.54
CA ALA A 478 -14.67 20.64 0.24
C ALA A 478 -14.57 21.24 1.66
N GLY A 479 -13.40 21.72 2.08
CA GLY A 479 -13.16 22.30 3.40
C GLY A 479 -13.15 21.30 4.55
N TRP A 480 -12.93 20.01 4.25
CA TRP A 480 -12.94 18.94 5.26
C TRP A 480 -11.95 19.18 6.39
N PHE A 481 -10.70 19.51 6.06
CA PHE A 481 -9.62 19.66 7.05
C PHE A 481 -9.91 20.79 8.03
N GLU A 482 -10.42 21.93 7.55
CA GLU A 482 -10.85 23.04 8.42
C GLU A 482 -12.06 22.66 9.27
N HIS A 483 -13.02 21.93 8.68
CA HIS A 483 -14.21 21.44 9.39
C HIS A 483 -13.84 20.60 10.62
N VAL A 484 -12.83 19.75 10.51
CA VAL A 484 -12.35 18.89 11.61
C VAL A 484 -11.20 19.51 12.41
N GLY A 485 -10.88 20.79 12.20
CA GLY A 485 -10.00 21.58 13.03
C GLY A 485 -8.51 21.54 12.67
N TYR A 486 -8.14 21.07 11.47
CA TYR A 486 -6.77 21.12 10.97
C TYR A 486 -6.52 22.41 10.18
N LYS A 487 -5.37 23.05 10.44
CA LYS A 487 -4.85 24.12 9.59
C LYS A 487 -3.88 23.52 8.59
N ILE A 488 -4.18 23.69 7.32
CA ILE A 488 -3.35 23.19 6.24
C ILE A 488 -2.45 24.32 5.75
N GLU A 489 -1.15 24.11 5.82
CA GLU A 489 -0.14 25.02 5.28
C GLU A 489 0.69 24.26 4.24
N PRO A 490 0.90 24.84 3.04
CA PRO A 490 1.75 24.23 2.02
C PRO A 490 3.16 24.01 2.56
N SER A 491 3.63 22.78 2.54
CA SER A 491 4.98 22.44 2.99
C SER A 491 6.05 23.03 2.04
N PRO A 492 7.04 23.77 2.55
CA PRO A 492 8.20 24.19 1.73
C PRO A 492 8.92 23.01 1.12
N MET A 493 9.01 21.88 1.84
CA MET A 493 9.68 20.67 1.38
C MET A 493 8.93 20.02 0.21
N ALA A 494 7.59 20.01 0.22
CA ALA A 494 6.80 19.51 -0.90
C ALA A 494 7.13 20.28 -2.18
N ARG A 495 7.23 21.60 -2.11
CA ARG A 495 7.62 22.45 -3.25
C ARG A 495 9.02 22.13 -3.77
N GLU A 496 9.96 21.86 -2.87
CA GLU A 496 11.34 21.50 -3.22
C GLU A 496 11.38 20.17 -3.96
N TRP A 497 10.69 19.15 -3.47
CA TRP A 497 10.62 17.84 -4.14
C TRP A 497 9.92 17.88 -5.49
N ALA A 498 8.86 18.69 -5.63
CA ALA A 498 8.10 18.79 -6.86
C ALA A 498 8.77 19.61 -7.97
N ARG A 499 9.73 20.48 -7.63
CA ARG A 499 10.38 21.38 -8.59
C ARG A 499 11.82 21.02 -8.91
N GLY A 500 12.49 20.30 -8.07
CA GLY A 500 13.89 19.90 -8.23
C GLY A 500 14.89 20.82 -7.60
#